data_a1db797154e2e237d25da69009bc7b00
#
_entry.id   a1db797154e2e237d25da69009bc7b00
#
_cell.length_a   1.000
_cell.length_b   1.000
_cell.length_c   1.000
_cell.angle_alpha   90.00
_cell.angle_beta   90.00
_cell.angle_gamma   90.00
#
_symmetry.space_group_name_H-M   'P 1'
#
loop_
_entity.id
_entity.type
_entity.pdbx_description
1 polymer ?
#
loop_
_entity_poly.entity_id
_entity_poly.type
_entity_poly.pdbx_seq_one_letter_code
_entity_poly.pdbx_strand_id
1 'polypeptide(L)'
;MSRNTKHLYTELAFEDGFALVDESIAREQIRQKRLKRQRARKKARRRALRRRIILMLLVGIVVCSTGLLVYEQFLSHEVVLGNRVYQNPLKYYQIQDNISLDGGDYELSEGYEGLKTAKVIQALGLGNAVGMNGALYTSEVADKVADYQAQHGLDATGTVDLTTWLAMGFSEEDWYTLGAYVSPLRIDNTSSRTACIEAMISRAYDYLGDNYVIGASGAPGLGIDCSGLIMQALYAAGIDMSPINPVRHASPGYEYESANIWASSKFKHVDYKERRRGDIIIYCNEKGTVIHSAIYLGDDKVIEAWPNQVTESAVLTYQHPLVKGVVRPFV
;
A
#
# COMPACT_ATOMS: atom_id res chain seq x y z
N MET A 1 -63.09 -19.45 9.06
CA MET A 1 -62.66 -20.76 9.60
C MET A 1 -63.78 -21.42 10.40
N SER A 2 -64.88 -21.74 9.76
CA SER A 2 -66.02 -22.31 10.54
C SER A 2 -67.01 -23.17 9.74
N ARG A 3 -66.63 -23.65 8.55
CA ARG A 3 -67.62 -24.47 7.77
C ARG A 3 -67.29 -25.96 7.64
N ASN A 4 -66.05 -26.40 7.95
CA ASN A 4 -65.61 -27.80 7.74
C ASN A 4 -65.66 -28.69 8.99
N THR A 5 -66.00 -28.16 10.14
CA THR A 5 -66.11 -28.96 11.39
C THR A 5 -67.54 -29.44 11.68
N LYS A 6 -68.56 -28.77 11.15
CA LYS A 6 -69.95 -29.18 11.36
C LYS A 6 -70.38 -30.38 10.49
N HIS A 7 -69.80 -30.52 9.27
CA HIS A 7 -70.17 -31.64 8.38
C HIS A 7 -69.65 -33.02 8.81
N LEU A 8 -68.58 -33.04 9.63
CA LEU A 8 -67.98 -34.33 10.08
C LEU A 8 -68.77 -34.92 11.28
N TYR A 9 -69.60 -34.11 11.94
CA TYR A 9 -70.40 -34.57 13.08
C TYR A 9 -71.79 -35.02 12.69
N THR A 10 -72.27 -34.74 11.45
CA THR A 10 -73.62 -35.12 10.98
C THR A 10 -73.62 -36.44 10.22
N GLU A 11 -72.50 -36.88 9.65
CA GLU A 11 -72.42 -38.18 8.94
C GLU A 11 -72.12 -39.39 9.86
N LEU A 12 -71.70 -39.17 11.12
CA LEU A 12 -71.44 -40.24 12.09
C LEU A 12 -72.58 -40.52 13.01
N ALA A 13 -73.77 -39.85 12.82
CA ALA A 13 -74.92 -39.96 13.71
C ALA A 13 -76.04 -40.77 13.11
N PHE A 14 -75.91 -41.42 11.94
CA PHE A 14 -77.03 -42.04 11.20
C PHE A 14 -76.81 -43.45 10.69
N GLU A 15 -76.01 -44.24 11.32
CA GLU A 15 -76.09 -45.71 11.13
C GLU A 15 -75.66 -46.40 12.43
N ASP A 16 -76.61 -47.18 12.95
CA ASP A 16 -76.47 -48.19 13.98
C ASP A 16 -76.36 -47.71 15.46
N GLY A 17 -77.40 -48.11 16.12
CA GLY A 17 -77.72 -47.96 17.51
C GLY A 17 -76.54 -47.94 18.49
N PHE A 18 -76.52 -46.92 19.31
CA PHE A 18 -75.77 -46.85 20.57
C PHE A 18 -74.27 -47.19 20.51
N ALA A 19 -73.43 -46.21 20.05
CA ALA A 19 -72.17 -46.02 20.65
C ALA A 19 -72.03 -44.50 20.85
N LEU A 20 -72.00 -44.04 22.07
CA LEU A 20 -71.46 -42.77 22.48
C LEU A 20 -69.97 -42.77 22.02
N VAL A 21 -69.72 -42.25 20.80
CA VAL A 21 -68.33 -41.97 20.38
C VAL A 21 -67.86 -40.97 21.39
N ASP A 22 -66.97 -41.42 22.29
CA ASP A 22 -66.36 -40.58 23.30
C ASP A 22 -65.66 -39.41 22.59
N GLU A 23 -66.27 -38.23 22.75
CA GLU A 23 -65.80 -36.99 22.14
C GLU A 23 -64.31 -36.77 22.43
N SER A 24 -63.82 -37.37 23.53
CA SER A 24 -62.48 -37.38 23.98
C SER A 24 -61.50 -38.15 23.00
N ILE A 25 -62.00 -39.28 22.50
CA ILE A 25 -61.21 -40.16 21.55
C ILE A 25 -61.09 -39.43 20.21
N ALA A 26 -62.20 -38.85 19.72
CA ALA A 26 -62.14 -38.09 18.45
C ALA A 26 -61.23 -36.85 18.55
N ARG A 27 -61.26 -36.12 19.63
CA ARG A 27 -60.40 -34.95 19.90
C ARG A 27 -58.92 -35.40 19.97
N GLU A 28 -58.62 -36.51 20.63
CA GLU A 28 -57.24 -37.01 20.72
C GLU A 28 -56.71 -37.52 19.36
N GLN A 29 -57.55 -38.16 18.55
CA GLN A 29 -57.16 -38.56 17.17
C GLN A 29 -56.85 -37.34 16.29
N ILE A 30 -57.64 -36.28 16.38
CA ILE A 30 -57.37 -35.03 15.66
C ILE A 30 -56.08 -34.39 16.16
N ARG A 31 -55.87 -34.37 17.48
CA ARG A 31 -54.64 -33.88 18.09
C ARG A 31 -53.42 -34.64 17.61
N GLN A 32 -53.46 -35.97 17.62
CA GLN A 32 -52.38 -36.83 17.13
C GLN A 32 -52.09 -36.61 15.63
N LYS A 33 -53.12 -36.45 14.82
CA LYS A 33 -53.01 -36.14 13.37
C LYS A 33 -52.38 -34.76 13.14
N ARG A 34 -52.73 -33.76 13.95
CA ARG A 34 -52.07 -32.42 13.92
C ARG A 34 -50.62 -32.49 14.33
N LEU A 35 -50.26 -33.22 15.40
CA LEU A 35 -48.89 -33.42 15.85
C LEU A 35 -48.03 -34.14 14.80
N LYS A 36 -48.54 -35.21 14.19
CA LYS A 36 -47.86 -35.90 13.09
C LYS A 36 -47.59 -34.97 11.91
N ARG A 37 -48.57 -34.12 11.51
CA ARG A 37 -48.39 -33.14 10.44
C ARG A 37 -47.37 -32.05 10.83
N GLN A 38 -47.38 -31.57 12.06
CA GLN A 38 -46.39 -30.62 12.55
C GLN A 38 -44.94 -31.19 12.55
N ARG A 39 -44.79 -32.45 13.02
CA ARG A 39 -43.52 -33.16 13.00
C ARG A 39 -43.01 -33.36 11.58
N ALA A 40 -43.89 -33.76 10.64
CA ALA A 40 -43.57 -33.90 9.25
C ALA A 40 -43.11 -32.57 8.60
N ARG A 41 -43.83 -31.45 8.87
CA ARG A 41 -43.48 -30.11 8.42
C ARG A 41 -42.13 -29.65 9.00
N LYS A 42 -41.86 -29.89 10.31
CA LYS A 42 -40.57 -29.58 10.92
C LYS A 42 -39.43 -30.40 10.28
N LYS A 43 -39.66 -31.69 10.02
CA LYS A 43 -38.67 -32.57 9.36
C LYS A 43 -38.39 -32.12 7.91
N ALA A 44 -39.43 -31.74 7.16
CA ALA A 44 -39.29 -31.21 5.80
C ALA A 44 -38.53 -29.87 5.77
N ARG A 45 -38.88 -28.94 6.70
CA ARG A 45 -38.13 -27.66 6.82
C ARG A 45 -36.67 -27.88 7.17
N ARG A 46 -36.33 -28.81 8.08
CA ARG A 46 -34.94 -29.15 8.42
C ARG A 46 -34.19 -29.77 7.22
N ARG A 47 -34.86 -30.62 6.43
CA ARG A 47 -34.25 -31.18 5.19
C ARG A 47 -34.04 -30.10 4.14
N ALA A 48 -34.99 -29.20 3.96
CA ALA A 48 -34.84 -28.09 3.01
C ALA A 48 -33.73 -27.12 3.43
N LEU A 49 -33.61 -26.81 4.74
CA LEU A 49 -32.52 -25.98 5.26
C LEU A 49 -31.16 -26.63 5.06
N ARG A 50 -31.03 -27.93 5.39
CA ARG A 50 -29.79 -28.67 5.15
C ARG A 50 -29.38 -28.67 3.67
N ARG A 51 -30.33 -28.87 2.75
CA ARG A 51 -30.05 -28.79 1.31
C ARG A 51 -29.57 -27.40 0.88
N ARG A 52 -30.18 -26.33 1.42
CA ARG A 52 -29.75 -24.95 1.15
C ARG A 52 -28.34 -24.67 1.67
N ILE A 53 -28.01 -25.14 2.88
CA ILE A 53 -26.66 -24.99 3.46
C ILE A 53 -25.63 -25.74 2.62
N ILE A 54 -25.92 -26.98 2.24
CA ILE A 54 -25.01 -27.79 1.39
C ILE A 54 -24.81 -27.09 0.03
N LEU A 55 -25.87 -26.58 -0.57
CA LEU A 55 -25.78 -25.86 -1.84
C LEU A 55 -24.94 -24.59 -1.71
N MET A 56 -25.11 -23.81 -0.64
CA MET A 56 -24.29 -22.61 -0.38
C MET A 56 -22.82 -22.95 -0.15
N LEU A 57 -22.52 -24.05 0.56
CA LEU A 57 -21.15 -24.52 0.74
C LEU A 57 -20.52 -24.97 -0.59
N LEU A 58 -21.28 -25.68 -1.44
CA LEU A 58 -20.79 -26.10 -2.76
C LEU A 58 -20.53 -24.89 -3.67
N VAL A 59 -21.44 -23.92 -3.69
CA VAL A 59 -21.24 -22.66 -4.43
C VAL A 59 -20.02 -21.90 -3.88
N GLY A 60 -19.84 -21.83 -2.57
CA GLY A 60 -18.67 -21.22 -1.95
C GLY A 60 -17.37 -21.91 -2.37
N ILE A 61 -17.34 -23.24 -2.40
CA ILE A 61 -16.17 -24.01 -2.85
C ILE A 61 -15.87 -23.72 -4.33
N VAL A 62 -16.91 -23.70 -5.19
CA VAL A 62 -16.75 -23.40 -6.62
C VAL A 62 -16.23 -21.98 -6.82
N VAL A 63 -16.76 -20.99 -6.10
CA VAL A 63 -16.31 -19.59 -6.19
C VAL A 63 -14.86 -19.46 -5.69
N CYS A 64 -14.50 -20.12 -4.59
CA CYS A 64 -13.12 -20.10 -4.10
C CYS A 64 -12.15 -20.82 -5.07
N SER A 65 -12.54 -21.97 -5.63
CA SER A 65 -11.68 -22.71 -6.56
C SER A 65 -11.52 -21.99 -7.92
N THR A 66 -12.60 -21.37 -8.43
CA THR A 66 -12.49 -20.53 -9.64
C THR A 66 -11.72 -19.26 -9.37
N GLY A 67 -11.87 -18.63 -8.20
CA GLY A 67 -11.06 -17.50 -7.76
C GLY A 67 -9.57 -17.85 -7.66
N LEU A 68 -9.24 -19.03 -7.12
CA LEU A 68 -7.86 -19.53 -7.05
C LEU A 68 -7.29 -19.81 -8.44
N LEU A 69 -8.05 -20.45 -9.33
CA LEU A 69 -7.64 -20.75 -10.71
C LEU A 69 -7.46 -19.46 -11.53
N VAL A 70 -8.35 -18.48 -11.36
CA VAL A 70 -8.19 -17.16 -12.00
C VAL A 70 -6.99 -16.43 -11.42
N TYR A 71 -6.77 -16.51 -10.12
CA TYR A 71 -5.59 -15.92 -9.47
C TYR A 71 -4.30 -16.58 -9.95
N GLU A 72 -4.22 -17.93 -10.01
CA GLU A 72 -3.08 -18.66 -10.58
C GLU A 72 -2.90 -18.37 -12.07
N GLN A 73 -3.97 -18.28 -12.84
CA GLN A 73 -3.91 -17.98 -14.27
C GLN A 73 -3.51 -16.52 -14.53
N PHE A 74 -3.89 -15.60 -13.66
CA PHE A 74 -3.45 -14.20 -13.73
C PHE A 74 -1.98 -14.05 -13.32
N LEU A 75 -1.50 -14.87 -12.38
CA LEU A 75 -0.08 -14.92 -11.97
C LEU A 75 0.79 -15.73 -12.93
N SER A 76 0.22 -16.71 -13.65
CA SER A 76 0.95 -17.59 -14.57
C SER A 76 0.94 -17.13 -16.03
N HIS A 77 0.19 -16.09 -16.38
CA HIS A 77 0.31 -15.51 -17.72
C HIS A 77 1.60 -14.68 -17.79
N GLU A 78 2.70 -15.40 -17.98
CA GLU A 78 3.91 -14.81 -18.55
C GLU A 78 3.54 -14.16 -19.88
N VAL A 79 3.39 -12.85 -19.86
CA VAL A 79 3.59 -12.08 -21.06
C VAL A 79 5.10 -12.09 -21.28
N VAL A 80 5.57 -13.10 -22.02
CA VAL A 80 6.95 -13.17 -22.51
C VAL A 80 7.18 -11.96 -23.42
N LEU A 81 7.57 -10.84 -22.82
CA LEU A 81 8.13 -9.71 -23.50
C LEU A 81 9.64 -9.72 -23.28
N GLY A 82 10.32 -10.38 -24.20
CA GLY A 82 11.78 -10.32 -24.36
C GLY A 82 12.56 -11.05 -23.26
N ASN A 83 13.43 -11.94 -23.68
CA ASN A 83 14.41 -12.70 -22.91
C ASN A 83 15.40 -11.80 -22.14
N ARG A 84 14.98 -11.07 -21.11
CA ARG A 84 15.91 -10.48 -20.16
C ARG A 84 15.58 -10.99 -18.77
N VAL A 85 16.44 -11.88 -18.31
CA VAL A 85 16.58 -12.24 -16.90
C VAL A 85 16.91 -10.95 -16.16
N TYR A 86 15.95 -10.41 -15.43
CA TYR A 86 16.19 -9.27 -14.56
C TYR A 86 17.18 -9.66 -13.49
N GLN A 87 18.12 -8.81 -13.29
CA GLN A 87 19.29 -8.85 -12.45
C GLN A 87 19.34 -10.01 -11.45
N ASN A 88 20.39 -10.81 -11.53
CA ASN A 88 20.65 -11.90 -10.58
C ASN A 88 20.41 -11.40 -9.14
N PRO A 89 19.39 -11.89 -8.41
CA PRO A 89 19.12 -11.48 -7.04
C PRO A 89 20.31 -11.69 -6.10
N LEU A 90 21.17 -12.69 -6.37
CA LEU A 90 22.42 -12.87 -5.64
C LEU A 90 23.32 -11.65 -5.76
N LYS A 91 23.37 -11.02 -6.94
CA LYS A 91 24.10 -9.77 -7.14
C LYS A 91 23.44 -8.62 -6.37
N TYR A 92 22.12 -8.59 -6.29
CA TYR A 92 21.39 -7.61 -5.48
C TYR A 92 21.70 -7.79 -3.97
N TYR A 93 21.65 -9.00 -3.45
CA TYR A 93 22.02 -9.27 -2.04
C TYR A 93 23.46 -8.84 -1.75
N GLN A 94 24.39 -9.12 -2.65
CA GLN A 94 25.76 -8.63 -2.53
C GLN A 94 25.85 -7.10 -2.56
N ILE A 95 25.00 -6.44 -3.34
CA ILE A 95 24.94 -4.97 -3.40
C ILE A 95 24.28 -4.41 -2.15
N GLN A 96 23.21 -5.04 -1.63
CA GLN A 96 22.55 -4.65 -0.39
C GLN A 96 23.48 -4.76 0.82
N ASP A 97 24.31 -5.80 0.87
CA ASP A 97 25.35 -5.96 1.88
C ASP A 97 26.50 -4.93 1.70
N ASN A 98 26.68 -4.39 0.49
CA ASN A 98 27.69 -3.39 0.14
C ASN A 98 27.14 -1.96 0.02
N ILE A 99 25.81 -1.75 0.09
CA ILE A 99 25.26 -0.40 0.24
C ILE A 99 25.66 0.05 1.62
N SER A 100 26.76 0.82 1.65
CA SER A 100 27.13 1.51 2.86
C SER A 100 25.99 2.43 3.25
N LEU A 101 25.38 2.16 4.37
CA LEU A 101 24.50 3.08 5.06
C LEU A 101 25.35 4.13 5.84
N ASP A 102 26.66 4.11 5.63
CA ASP A 102 27.59 5.16 6.05
C ASP A 102 27.30 6.40 5.21
N GLY A 103 26.88 7.44 5.79
CA GLY A 103 26.55 8.67 5.08
C GLY A 103 25.66 9.58 5.92
N GLY A 104 25.30 9.10 7.11
CA GLY A 104 24.58 9.89 8.09
C GLY A 104 25.45 10.95 8.76
N ASP A 105 26.76 10.80 8.76
CA ASP A 105 27.68 11.79 9.36
C ASP A 105 27.87 12.98 8.43
N TYR A 106 26.94 13.92 8.48
CA TYR A 106 27.00 15.18 7.75
C TYR A 106 26.32 16.29 8.53
N GLU A 107 26.89 17.48 8.45
CA GLU A 107 26.33 18.71 9.02
C GLU A 107 25.16 19.20 8.16
N LEU A 108 24.18 19.83 8.81
CA LEU A 108 23.04 20.44 8.14
C LEU A 108 23.27 21.95 8.01
N SER A 109 23.13 22.43 6.79
CA SER A 109 23.20 23.85 6.47
C SER A 109 22.16 24.20 5.39
N GLU A 110 22.12 25.43 4.98
CA GLU A 110 21.17 25.91 3.97
C GLU A 110 21.24 25.05 2.70
N GLY A 111 20.05 24.65 2.20
CA GLY A 111 19.89 23.78 1.04
C GLY A 111 19.78 22.28 1.36
N TYR A 112 20.02 21.87 2.61
CA TYR A 112 19.83 20.48 2.99
C TYR A 112 18.35 20.16 3.20
N GLU A 113 17.97 18.93 2.85
CA GLU A 113 16.61 18.38 2.96
C GLU A 113 16.62 17.04 3.70
N GLY A 114 15.45 16.50 3.99
CA GLY A 114 15.28 15.15 4.48
C GLY A 114 15.02 15.04 5.98
N LEU A 115 15.10 13.81 6.50
CA LEU A 115 14.62 13.47 7.84
C LEU A 115 15.38 14.19 8.96
N LYS A 116 16.69 14.39 8.83
CA LYS A 116 17.47 15.12 9.83
C LYS A 116 17.04 16.58 9.89
N THR A 117 16.88 17.22 8.73
CA THR A 117 16.38 18.60 8.62
C THR A 117 14.97 18.71 9.19
N ALA A 118 14.08 17.76 8.87
CA ALA A 118 12.74 17.69 9.42
C ALA A 118 12.74 17.67 10.96
N LYS A 119 13.60 16.86 11.55
CA LYS A 119 13.74 16.72 13.01
C LYS A 119 14.19 18.02 13.66
N VAL A 120 15.14 18.74 13.07
CA VAL A 120 15.61 20.05 13.52
C VAL A 120 14.49 21.09 13.45
N ILE A 121 13.79 21.18 12.32
CA ILE A 121 12.68 22.12 12.10
C ILE A 121 11.58 21.91 13.15
N GLN A 122 11.23 20.67 13.43
CA GLN A 122 10.23 20.32 14.45
C GLN A 122 10.68 20.71 15.86
N ALA A 123 11.95 20.45 16.21
CA ALA A 123 12.51 20.80 17.52
C ALA A 123 12.56 22.31 17.75
N LEU A 124 12.79 23.09 16.70
CA LEU A 124 12.76 24.55 16.74
C LEU A 124 11.33 25.14 16.71
N GLY A 125 10.30 24.30 16.61
CA GLY A 125 8.91 24.76 16.55
C GLY A 125 8.53 25.48 15.25
N LEU A 126 9.28 25.26 14.15
CA LEU A 126 9.07 25.92 12.86
C LEU A 126 8.04 25.23 11.97
N GLY A 127 7.43 24.15 12.43
CA GLY A 127 6.38 23.43 11.73
C GLY A 127 6.47 21.91 11.89
N ASN A 128 5.62 21.19 11.15
CA ASN A 128 5.57 19.73 11.18
C ASN A 128 6.51 19.03 10.16
N ALA A 129 7.24 19.83 9.39
CA ALA A 129 8.19 19.37 8.36
C ALA A 129 7.58 18.44 7.27
N VAL A 130 6.28 18.58 7.01
CA VAL A 130 5.55 17.81 5.99
C VAL A 130 5.28 18.68 4.78
N GLY A 131 5.32 18.09 3.58
CA GLY A 131 5.09 18.76 2.31
C GLY A 131 6.37 19.27 1.65
N MET A 132 6.23 19.83 0.44
CA MET A 132 7.34 20.21 -0.44
C MET A 132 8.39 21.17 0.16
N ASN A 133 7.99 21.99 1.10
CA ASN A 133 8.91 22.95 1.73
C ASN A 133 9.07 22.67 3.23
N GLY A 134 8.52 21.55 3.70
CA GLY A 134 8.43 21.29 5.13
C GLY A 134 9.76 20.91 5.77
N ALA A 135 10.64 20.21 5.04
CA ALA A 135 11.92 19.72 5.55
C ALA A 135 13.13 20.29 4.80
N LEU A 136 13.00 21.53 4.32
CA LEU A 136 14.08 22.27 3.67
C LEU A 136 14.79 23.17 4.70
N TYR A 137 16.11 23.06 4.79
CA TYR A 137 16.95 23.91 5.61
C TYR A 137 17.12 25.26 4.90
N THR A 138 16.27 26.22 5.26
CA THR A 138 16.30 27.58 4.71
C THR A 138 17.20 28.49 5.54
N SER A 139 17.47 29.71 5.04
CA SER A 139 18.16 30.74 5.83
C SER A 139 17.43 31.06 7.14
N GLU A 140 16.07 31.01 7.16
CA GLU A 140 15.29 31.17 8.40
C GLU A 140 15.60 30.04 9.41
N VAL A 141 15.75 28.80 8.96
CA VAL A 141 16.16 27.67 9.82
C VAL A 141 17.57 27.89 10.35
N ALA A 142 18.50 28.35 9.49
CA ALA A 142 19.88 28.67 9.91
C ALA A 142 19.91 29.75 11.00
N ASP A 143 19.13 30.84 10.84
CA ASP A 143 19.02 31.91 11.86
C ASP A 143 18.48 31.35 13.19
N LYS A 144 17.47 30.49 13.16
CA LYS A 144 16.91 29.84 14.35
C LYS A 144 17.87 28.86 15.01
N VAL A 145 18.68 28.16 14.23
CA VAL A 145 19.74 27.31 14.75
C VAL A 145 20.81 28.15 15.43
N ALA A 146 21.23 29.27 14.82
CA ALA A 146 22.20 30.18 15.43
C ALA A 146 21.68 30.78 16.76
N ASP A 147 20.40 31.19 16.79
CA ASP A 147 19.72 31.63 18.01
C ASP A 147 19.75 30.54 19.12
N TYR A 148 19.41 29.31 18.72
CA TYR A 148 19.43 28.15 19.63
C TYR A 148 20.85 27.91 20.18
N GLN A 149 21.85 27.89 19.30
CA GLN A 149 23.27 27.67 19.65
C GLN A 149 23.73 28.73 20.67
N ALA A 150 23.47 30.02 20.40
CA ALA A 150 23.82 31.11 21.31
C ALA A 150 23.17 30.95 22.69
N GLN A 151 21.90 30.55 22.76
CA GLN A 151 21.17 30.35 24.02
C GLN A 151 21.72 29.16 24.83
N HIS A 152 22.37 28.19 24.17
CA HIS A 152 22.93 27.01 24.80
C HIS A 152 24.45 27.04 24.95
N GLY A 153 25.09 28.21 24.72
CA GLY A 153 26.52 28.40 24.90
C GLY A 153 27.40 27.69 23.84
N LEU A 154 26.82 27.47 22.65
CA LEU A 154 27.51 26.94 21.50
C LEU A 154 27.91 28.05 20.55
N ASP A 155 28.85 27.79 19.63
CA ASP A 155 29.19 28.71 18.55
C ASP A 155 27.99 28.91 17.62
N ALA A 156 27.51 30.15 17.48
CA ALA A 156 26.32 30.49 16.72
C ALA A 156 26.60 30.47 15.18
N THR A 157 26.86 29.31 14.64
CA THR A 157 27.23 29.10 13.21
C THR A 157 26.02 29.04 12.28
N GLY A 158 24.84 28.73 12.82
CA GLY A 158 23.65 28.43 12.03
C GLY A 158 23.73 27.08 11.28
N THR A 159 24.75 26.27 11.56
CA THR A 159 24.95 24.92 11.02
C THR A 159 24.73 23.90 12.12
N VAL A 160 23.99 22.82 11.87
CA VAL A 160 23.84 21.73 12.85
C VAL A 160 24.94 20.71 12.62
N ASP A 161 25.90 20.71 13.52
CA ASP A 161 26.89 19.67 13.71
C ASP A 161 26.43 18.62 14.75
N LEU A 162 27.19 17.58 15.00
CA LEU A 162 26.88 16.58 16.01
C LEU A 162 26.71 17.20 17.41
N THR A 163 27.51 18.20 17.74
CA THR A 163 27.43 18.91 19.07
C THR A 163 26.10 19.60 19.22
N THR A 164 25.68 20.34 18.21
CA THR A 164 24.37 21.03 18.18
C THR A 164 23.23 20.01 18.18
N TRP A 165 23.34 18.93 17.42
CA TRP A 165 22.38 17.83 17.37
C TRP A 165 22.15 17.20 18.76
N LEU A 166 23.22 16.87 19.47
CA LEU A 166 23.15 16.33 20.83
C LEU A 166 22.56 17.34 21.82
N ALA A 167 22.93 18.63 21.70
CA ALA A 167 22.38 19.69 22.51
C ALA A 167 20.86 19.87 22.32
N MET A 168 20.33 19.60 21.12
CA MET A 168 18.90 19.56 20.85
C MET A 168 18.19 18.34 21.47
N GLY A 169 18.93 17.44 22.14
CA GLY A 169 18.40 16.27 22.82
C GLY A 169 18.19 15.06 21.89
N PHE A 170 18.77 15.08 20.72
CA PHE A 170 18.72 13.94 19.80
C PHE A 170 19.80 12.93 20.11
N SER A 171 19.60 11.65 19.71
CA SER A 171 20.59 10.61 19.94
C SER A 171 21.74 10.67 18.90
N GLU A 172 22.93 10.23 19.33
CA GLU A 172 24.06 10.05 18.44
C GLU A 172 23.78 8.97 17.38
N GLU A 173 23.00 7.91 17.74
CA GLU A 173 22.56 6.88 16.82
C GLU A 173 21.76 7.48 15.65
N ASP A 174 20.78 8.34 15.95
CA ASP A 174 20.00 9.02 14.91
C ASP A 174 20.88 9.93 14.03
N TRP A 175 21.95 10.52 14.57
CA TRP A 175 22.89 11.31 13.77
C TRP A 175 23.47 10.50 12.61
N TYR A 176 23.86 9.27 12.87
CA TYR A 176 24.49 8.40 11.87
C TYR A 176 23.49 7.60 11.05
N THR A 177 22.34 7.23 11.62
CA THR A 177 21.46 6.22 11.01
C THR A 177 20.09 6.71 10.61
N LEU A 178 19.70 7.94 10.96
CA LEU A 178 18.36 8.44 10.62
C LEU A 178 18.18 8.50 9.09
N GLY A 179 17.20 7.77 8.59
CA GLY A 179 16.94 7.64 7.16
C GLY A 179 17.79 6.59 6.45
N ALA A 180 18.75 5.95 7.15
CA ALA A 180 19.55 4.87 6.61
C ALA A 180 18.67 3.61 6.39
N TYR A 181 18.10 3.48 5.20
CA TYR A 181 17.21 2.40 4.87
C TYR A 181 17.28 1.96 3.40
N VAL A 182 17.30 0.67 3.20
CA VAL A 182 17.12 0.02 1.89
C VAL A 182 16.03 -1.04 2.02
N SER A 183 15.05 -0.96 1.17
CA SER A 183 13.92 -1.90 1.16
C SER A 183 14.38 -3.34 1.02
N PRO A 184 13.92 -4.25 1.89
CA PRO A 184 14.14 -5.67 1.73
C PRO A 184 13.62 -6.18 0.38
N LEU A 185 14.38 -7.09 -0.23
CA LEU A 185 14.02 -7.74 -1.48
C LEU A 185 12.74 -8.57 -1.32
N ARG A 186 11.80 -8.43 -2.26
CA ARG A 186 10.51 -9.16 -2.29
C ARG A 186 10.42 -10.14 -3.46
N ILE A 187 11.52 -10.36 -4.14
CA ILE A 187 11.63 -11.27 -5.28
C ILE A 187 12.80 -12.22 -5.05
N ASP A 188 12.86 -13.27 -5.86
CA ASP A 188 13.95 -14.22 -5.96
C ASP A 188 14.44 -14.37 -7.41
N ASN A 189 15.41 -15.26 -7.62
CA ASN A 189 16.01 -15.51 -8.94
C ASN A 189 15.06 -16.24 -9.92
N THR A 190 13.89 -16.65 -9.48
CA THR A 190 12.87 -17.30 -10.31
C THR A 190 11.67 -16.39 -10.59
N SER A 191 11.67 -15.19 -9.98
CA SER A 191 10.56 -14.26 -10.08
C SER A 191 10.35 -13.76 -11.50
N SER A 192 9.10 -13.83 -11.95
CA SER A 192 8.69 -13.31 -13.27
C SER A 192 8.72 -11.78 -13.30
N ARG A 193 8.71 -11.21 -14.50
CA ARG A 193 8.55 -9.76 -14.70
C ARG A 193 7.34 -9.20 -13.95
N THR A 194 6.21 -9.91 -14.00
CA THR A 194 4.99 -9.52 -13.28
C THR A 194 5.21 -9.54 -11.77
N ALA A 195 5.89 -10.57 -11.25
CA ALA A 195 6.23 -10.62 -9.82
C ALA A 195 7.10 -9.45 -9.39
N CYS A 196 8.07 -9.04 -10.21
CA CYS A 196 8.89 -7.86 -9.93
C CYS A 196 8.06 -6.56 -9.92
N ILE A 197 7.15 -6.40 -10.88
CA ILE A 197 6.24 -5.24 -10.91
C ILE A 197 5.36 -5.21 -9.65
N GLU A 198 4.77 -6.34 -9.27
CA GLU A 198 3.90 -6.40 -8.09
C GLU A 198 4.71 -6.23 -6.79
N ALA A 199 5.94 -6.71 -6.72
CA ALA A 199 6.85 -6.45 -5.59
C ALA A 199 7.14 -4.96 -5.43
N MET A 200 7.43 -4.25 -6.53
CA MET A 200 7.62 -2.79 -6.56
C MET A 200 6.36 -2.07 -6.05
N ILE A 201 5.21 -2.40 -6.62
CA ILE A 201 3.94 -1.77 -6.26
C ILE A 201 3.56 -2.09 -4.82
N SER A 202 3.64 -3.36 -4.41
CA SER A 202 3.38 -3.78 -3.04
C SER A 202 4.27 -3.03 -2.03
N ARG A 203 5.53 -2.74 -2.41
CA ARG A 203 6.42 -1.95 -1.56
C ARG A 203 5.97 -0.49 -1.45
N ALA A 204 5.53 0.11 -2.54
CA ALA A 204 4.99 1.47 -2.50
C ALA A 204 3.74 1.56 -1.59
N TYR A 205 2.90 0.52 -1.58
CA TYR A 205 1.74 0.46 -0.69
C TYR A 205 2.08 0.37 0.80
N ASP A 206 3.26 -0.14 1.19
CA ASP A 206 3.67 -0.11 2.61
C ASP A 206 3.83 1.31 3.15
N TYR A 207 4.03 2.29 2.26
CA TYR A 207 4.13 3.70 2.60
C TYR A 207 2.80 4.45 2.53
N LEU A 208 1.70 3.78 2.16
CA LEU A 208 0.40 4.46 2.01
C LEU A 208 -0.01 5.19 3.30
N GLY A 209 -0.20 6.51 3.20
CA GLY A 209 -0.50 7.38 4.34
C GLY A 209 0.74 7.95 5.05
N ASP A 210 1.95 7.52 4.71
CA ASP A 210 3.18 8.09 5.26
C ASP A 210 3.33 9.55 4.83
N ASN A 211 3.90 10.37 5.71
CA ASN A 211 4.13 11.77 5.42
C ASN A 211 5.07 11.98 4.23
N TYR A 212 4.72 12.94 3.38
CA TYR A 212 5.67 13.48 2.42
C TYR A 212 6.70 14.35 3.16
N VAL A 213 7.95 13.94 3.10
CA VAL A 213 9.09 14.68 3.62
C VAL A 213 10.08 14.85 2.48
N ILE A 214 10.26 16.08 2.00
CA ILE A 214 11.18 16.36 0.90
C ILE A 214 12.60 15.87 1.25
N GLY A 215 13.29 15.25 0.31
CA GLY A 215 14.62 14.70 0.51
C GLY A 215 14.67 13.42 1.34
N ALA A 216 13.54 12.81 1.69
CA ALA A 216 13.53 11.60 2.49
C ALA A 216 13.31 10.32 1.65
N SER A 217 14.03 9.25 2.04
CA SER A 217 13.83 7.89 1.55
C SER A 217 13.89 6.86 2.68
N GLY A 218 13.29 7.21 3.82
CA GLY A 218 13.33 6.38 5.03
C GLY A 218 12.50 5.11 4.95
N ALA A 219 12.52 4.33 6.05
CA ALA A 219 11.63 3.19 6.22
C ALA A 219 10.17 3.65 6.31
N PRO A 220 9.18 2.78 6.02
CA PRO A 220 7.77 3.08 6.25
C PRO A 220 7.53 3.62 7.66
N GLY A 221 6.73 4.69 7.74
CA GLY A 221 6.45 5.40 8.99
C GLY A 221 7.39 6.56 9.32
N LEU A 222 8.54 6.69 8.65
CA LEU A 222 9.48 7.79 8.89
C LEU A 222 9.28 9.00 7.97
N GLY A 223 8.64 8.80 6.82
CA GLY A 223 8.49 9.80 5.78
C GLY A 223 9.33 9.51 4.55
N ILE A 224 8.81 9.97 3.41
CA ILE A 224 9.38 9.70 2.10
C ILE A 224 8.98 10.78 1.11
N ASP A 225 9.83 11.07 0.09
CA ASP A 225 9.45 11.90 -1.05
C ASP A 225 9.12 11.07 -2.30
N CYS A 226 8.81 11.74 -3.42
CA CYS A 226 8.39 11.08 -4.65
C CYS A 226 9.49 10.19 -5.25
N SER A 227 10.73 10.65 -5.25
CA SER A 227 11.89 9.92 -5.76
C SER A 227 12.35 8.82 -4.81
N GLY A 228 12.28 9.09 -3.51
CA GLY A 228 12.55 8.11 -2.46
C GLY A 228 11.58 6.94 -2.51
N LEU A 229 10.29 7.19 -2.72
CA LEU A 229 9.27 6.15 -2.90
C LEU A 229 9.60 5.24 -4.11
N ILE A 230 9.94 5.84 -5.25
CA ILE A 230 10.36 5.10 -6.44
C ILE A 230 11.61 4.27 -6.15
N MET A 231 12.62 4.86 -5.52
CA MET A 231 13.88 4.20 -5.20
C MET A 231 13.66 2.99 -4.28
N GLN A 232 12.93 3.16 -3.19
CA GLN A 232 12.65 2.09 -2.25
C GLN A 232 11.79 0.97 -2.86
N ALA A 233 10.84 1.32 -3.73
CA ALA A 233 10.04 0.37 -4.47
C ALA A 233 10.87 -0.45 -5.47
N LEU A 234 11.80 0.19 -6.18
CA LEU A 234 12.72 -0.47 -7.11
C LEU A 234 13.69 -1.41 -6.40
N TYR A 235 14.20 -1.05 -5.22
CA TYR A 235 15.02 -1.95 -4.40
C TYR A 235 14.26 -3.23 -4.04
N ALA A 236 13.02 -3.13 -3.59
CA ALA A 236 12.20 -4.30 -3.27
C ALA A 236 11.97 -5.22 -4.47
N ALA A 237 12.00 -4.68 -5.66
CA ALA A 237 11.84 -5.39 -6.93
C ALA A 237 13.17 -5.82 -7.58
N GLY A 238 14.28 -5.70 -6.85
CA GLY A 238 15.60 -6.19 -7.28
C GLY A 238 16.32 -5.31 -8.30
N ILE A 239 15.94 -4.05 -8.46
CA ILE A 239 16.66 -3.12 -9.31
C ILE A 239 17.75 -2.44 -8.49
N ASP A 240 19.00 -2.66 -8.91
CA ASP A 240 20.15 -1.98 -8.36
C ASP A 240 20.17 -0.51 -8.78
N MET A 241 20.04 0.37 -7.79
CA MET A 241 20.03 1.81 -7.99
C MET A 241 21.43 2.44 -7.80
N SER A 242 22.49 1.64 -7.54
CA SER A 242 23.84 2.16 -7.40
C SER A 242 24.25 3.02 -8.61
N PRO A 243 25.00 4.10 -8.40
CA PRO A 243 25.76 4.49 -7.19
C PRO A 243 25.01 5.40 -6.20
N ILE A 244 23.70 5.34 -6.11
CA ILE A 244 22.90 6.22 -5.27
C ILE A 244 23.13 5.91 -3.79
N ASN A 245 23.27 6.96 -2.98
CA ASN A 245 23.29 6.84 -1.54
C ASN A 245 21.86 7.06 -0.99
N PRO A 246 21.21 6.03 -0.41
CA PRO A 246 19.82 6.15 0.05
C PRO A 246 19.67 7.08 1.27
N VAL A 247 20.74 7.30 2.04
CA VAL A 247 20.72 8.18 3.22
C VAL A 247 20.70 9.66 2.83
N ARG A 248 21.35 9.96 1.69
CA ARG A 248 21.61 11.33 1.22
C ARG A 248 21.00 11.61 -0.16
N HIS A 249 20.00 10.87 -0.57
CA HIS A 249 19.56 10.86 -1.97
C HIS A 249 19.14 12.23 -2.54
N ALA A 250 18.80 13.20 -1.69
CA ALA A 250 18.50 14.57 -2.09
C ALA A 250 19.45 15.62 -1.45
N SER A 251 20.50 15.16 -0.74
CA SER A 251 21.47 16.08 -0.17
C SER A 251 22.39 16.65 -1.27
N PRO A 252 22.90 17.88 -1.10
CA PRO A 252 23.80 18.50 -2.08
C PRO A 252 24.98 17.59 -2.46
N GLY A 253 25.13 17.36 -3.76
CA GLY A 253 26.16 16.48 -4.34
C GLY A 253 25.81 14.99 -4.38
N TYR A 254 24.63 14.60 -3.91
CA TYR A 254 24.13 13.22 -3.89
C TYR A 254 22.72 13.10 -4.49
N GLU A 255 22.25 14.16 -5.13
CA GLU A 255 20.87 14.29 -5.59
C GLU A 255 20.47 13.13 -6.50
N TYR A 256 19.41 12.43 -6.11
CA TYR A 256 18.72 11.47 -6.92
C TYR A 256 17.20 11.73 -6.88
N GLU A 257 16.82 12.63 -7.73
CA GLU A 257 15.46 13.13 -7.84
C GLU A 257 14.71 12.53 -9.04
N SER A 258 13.47 12.94 -9.23
CA SER A 258 12.67 12.53 -10.39
C SER A 258 13.33 12.87 -11.75
N ALA A 259 14.14 13.93 -11.80
CA ALA A 259 14.90 14.31 -12.98
C ALA A 259 16.01 13.27 -13.30
N ASN A 260 16.65 12.71 -12.28
CA ASN A 260 17.66 11.66 -12.43
C ASN A 260 17.03 10.33 -12.85
N ILE A 261 15.83 10.02 -12.34
CA ILE A 261 15.03 8.86 -12.79
C ILE A 261 14.73 8.99 -14.28
N TRP A 262 14.27 10.17 -14.72
CA TRP A 262 14.02 10.46 -16.13
C TRP A 262 15.27 10.31 -16.99
N ALA A 263 16.40 10.83 -16.55
CA ALA A 263 17.67 10.81 -17.30
C ALA A 263 18.39 9.44 -17.27
N SER A 264 17.92 8.51 -16.43
CA SER A 264 18.61 7.24 -16.21
C SER A 264 18.57 6.34 -17.45
N SER A 265 19.74 5.90 -17.92
CA SER A 265 19.86 4.87 -18.97
C SER A 265 19.42 3.47 -18.53
N LYS A 266 19.18 3.26 -17.24
CA LYS A 266 18.67 1.98 -16.70
C LYS A 266 17.22 1.71 -17.12
N PHE A 267 16.46 2.74 -17.47
CA PHE A 267 15.04 2.64 -17.79
C PHE A 267 14.77 2.90 -19.27
N LYS A 268 13.79 2.20 -19.81
CA LYS A 268 13.33 2.44 -21.17
C LYS A 268 12.28 3.54 -21.19
N HIS A 269 12.47 4.59 -22.00
CA HIS A 269 11.42 5.56 -22.28
C HIS A 269 10.35 4.92 -23.18
N VAL A 270 9.10 5.15 -22.86
CA VAL A 270 7.94 4.66 -23.62
C VAL A 270 6.95 5.81 -23.87
N ASP A 271 6.16 5.69 -24.93
CA ASP A 271 5.09 6.64 -25.19
C ASP A 271 4.04 6.59 -24.07
N TYR A 272 3.49 7.74 -23.70
CA TYR A 272 2.46 7.84 -22.68
C TYR A 272 1.25 6.95 -22.97
N LYS A 273 0.89 6.77 -24.24
CA LYS A 273 -0.22 5.89 -24.66
C LYS A 273 0.09 4.41 -24.49
N GLU A 274 1.37 4.06 -24.41
CA GLU A 274 1.85 2.67 -24.22
C GLU A 274 2.13 2.34 -22.77
N ARG A 275 1.79 3.24 -21.83
CA ARG A 275 2.01 3.03 -20.40
C ARG A 275 1.32 1.77 -19.92
N ARG A 276 1.96 1.04 -19.03
CA ARG A 276 1.49 -0.21 -18.43
C ARG A 276 1.74 -0.19 -16.94
N ARG A 277 0.96 -0.97 -16.21
CA ARG A 277 1.16 -1.20 -14.78
C ARG A 277 2.62 -1.46 -14.46
N GLY A 278 3.17 -0.73 -13.47
CA GLY A 278 4.58 -0.78 -13.08
C GLY A 278 5.50 0.17 -13.84
N ASP A 279 4.99 0.95 -14.79
CA ASP A 279 5.75 2.06 -15.36
C ASP A 279 5.80 3.23 -14.38
N ILE A 280 6.77 4.10 -14.53
CA ILE A 280 6.92 5.32 -13.74
C ILE A 280 6.51 6.51 -14.61
N ILE A 281 5.52 7.26 -14.17
CA ILE A 281 5.09 8.51 -14.80
C ILE A 281 5.99 9.62 -14.29
N ILE A 282 6.52 10.41 -15.21
CA ILE A 282 7.36 11.57 -14.90
C ILE A 282 6.58 12.84 -15.25
N TYR A 283 6.44 13.73 -14.29
CA TYR A 283 5.72 14.98 -14.43
C TYR A 283 6.66 16.15 -14.61
N CYS A 284 6.18 17.18 -15.30
CA CYS A 284 6.94 18.41 -15.51
C CYS A 284 6.07 19.65 -15.29
N ASN A 285 6.73 20.78 -15.09
CA ASN A 285 6.09 22.09 -15.12
C ASN A 285 5.90 22.58 -16.58
N GLU A 286 5.30 23.75 -16.74
CA GLU A 286 5.07 24.38 -18.05
C GLU A 286 6.36 24.62 -18.86
N LYS A 287 7.50 24.74 -18.19
CA LYS A 287 8.83 24.88 -18.82
C LYS A 287 9.43 23.54 -19.24
N GLY A 288 8.74 22.42 -18.98
CA GLY A 288 9.24 21.07 -19.24
C GLY A 288 10.28 20.56 -18.25
N THR A 289 10.51 21.28 -17.15
CA THR A 289 11.37 20.84 -16.06
C THR A 289 10.67 19.72 -15.28
N VAL A 290 11.37 18.61 -15.04
CA VAL A 290 10.84 17.50 -14.22
C VAL A 290 10.67 17.97 -12.79
N ILE A 291 9.53 17.68 -12.19
CA ILE A 291 9.17 18.12 -10.85
C ILE A 291 8.64 17.00 -9.96
N HIS A 292 8.23 15.86 -10.53
CA HIS A 292 7.60 14.78 -9.76
C HIS A 292 7.63 13.45 -10.50
N SER A 293 7.45 12.36 -9.77
CA SER A 293 7.33 11.00 -10.30
C SER A 293 6.35 10.15 -9.48
N ALA A 294 5.68 9.22 -10.17
CA ALA A 294 4.70 8.32 -9.57
C ALA A 294 4.73 6.92 -10.22
N ILE A 295 4.31 5.88 -9.52
CA ILE A 295 4.19 4.52 -10.06
C ILE A 295 2.80 4.33 -10.65
N TYR A 296 2.73 3.95 -11.93
CA TYR A 296 1.47 3.69 -12.61
C TYR A 296 0.87 2.34 -12.22
N LEU A 297 -0.38 2.38 -11.75
CA LEU A 297 -1.12 1.22 -11.26
C LEU A 297 -2.01 0.56 -12.31
N GLY A 298 -2.22 1.20 -13.46
CA GLY A 298 -3.28 0.89 -14.41
C GLY A 298 -4.50 1.80 -14.21
N ASP A 299 -5.47 1.74 -15.15
CA ASP A 299 -6.77 2.42 -15.06
C ASP A 299 -6.68 3.91 -14.70
N ASP A 300 -5.69 4.60 -15.30
CA ASP A 300 -5.38 6.01 -15.06
C ASP A 300 -5.11 6.39 -13.60
N LYS A 301 -4.60 5.44 -12.82
CA LYS A 301 -4.20 5.64 -11.43
C LYS A 301 -2.71 5.50 -11.23
N VAL A 302 -2.21 6.21 -10.24
CA VAL A 302 -0.83 6.11 -9.73
C VAL A 302 -0.83 5.97 -8.22
N ILE A 303 0.28 5.47 -7.67
CA ILE A 303 0.66 5.66 -6.28
C ILE A 303 1.85 6.60 -6.24
N GLU A 304 1.79 7.62 -5.39
CA GLU A 304 2.74 8.72 -5.34
C GLU A 304 2.90 9.26 -3.92
N ALA A 305 4.06 9.81 -3.61
CA ALA A 305 4.25 10.63 -2.42
C ALA A 305 4.00 12.09 -2.83
N TRP A 306 2.80 12.61 -2.53
CA TRP A 306 2.36 13.96 -2.88
C TRP A 306 0.94 14.27 -2.34
N PRO A 307 0.57 15.52 -2.00
CA PRO A 307 1.51 16.63 -1.68
C PRO A 307 2.02 16.57 -0.23
N ASN A 308 1.31 15.87 0.65
CA ASN A 308 1.60 15.79 2.09
C ASN A 308 1.81 14.36 2.57
N GLN A 309 1.43 13.38 1.77
CA GLN A 309 1.51 11.96 2.12
C GLN A 309 1.54 11.07 0.88
N VAL A 310 1.89 9.80 1.10
CA VAL A 310 1.75 8.78 0.06
C VAL A 310 0.28 8.45 -0.13
N THR A 311 -0.19 8.49 -1.38
CA THR A 311 -1.60 8.29 -1.73
C THR A 311 -1.75 7.66 -3.12
N GLU A 312 -2.93 7.06 -3.37
CA GLU A 312 -3.39 6.83 -4.73
C GLU A 312 -4.05 8.08 -5.28
N SER A 313 -3.77 8.39 -6.54
CA SER A 313 -4.38 9.51 -7.25
C SER A 313 -4.67 9.15 -8.72
N ALA A 314 -5.37 10.02 -9.43
CA ALA A 314 -5.44 9.96 -10.88
C ALA A 314 -4.10 10.36 -11.48
N VAL A 315 -3.73 9.79 -12.64
CA VAL A 315 -2.48 10.16 -13.36
C VAL A 315 -2.40 11.66 -13.62
N LEU A 316 -3.51 12.30 -14.01
CA LEU A 316 -3.56 13.73 -14.22
C LEU A 316 -4.43 14.39 -13.16
N THR A 317 -3.87 15.35 -12.46
CA THR A 317 -4.55 16.17 -11.46
C THR A 317 -4.35 17.64 -11.78
N TYR A 318 -5.05 18.53 -11.05
CA TYR A 318 -4.82 19.97 -11.18
C TYR A 318 -3.41 20.40 -10.71
N GLN A 319 -2.79 19.61 -9.85
CA GLN A 319 -1.42 19.83 -9.35
C GLN A 319 -0.37 19.31 -10.33
N HIS A 320 -0.68 18.22 -11.02
CA HIS A 320 0.19 17.57 -12.00
C HIS A 320 -0.53 17.41 -13.35
N PRO A 321 -0.78 18.52 -14.07
CA PRO A 321 -1.52 18.49 -15.34
C PRO A 321 -0.66 18.06 -16.54
N LEU A 322 0.68 18.04 -16.39
CA LEU A 322 1.62 17.82 -17.48
C LEU A 322 2.53 16.63 -17.20
N VAL A 323 2.48 15.65 -18.11
CA VAL A 323 3.39 14.51 -18.13
C VAL A 323 4.57 14.80 -19.03
N LYS A 324 5.80 14.70 -18.52
CA LYS A 324 7.05 14.73 -19.28
C LYS A 324 7.20 13.50 -20.15
N GLY A 325 6.86 12.34 -19.60
CA GLY A 325 6.98 11.05 -20.24
C GLY A 325 6.83 9.89 -19.27
N VAL A 326 7.14 8.72 -19.77
CA VAL A 326 7.03 7.46 -19.00
C VAL A 326 8.35 6.72 -19.10
N VAL A 327 8.83 6.18 -17.98
CA VAL A 327 9.96 5.26 -17.96
C VAL A 327 9.53 3.88 -17.48
N ARG A 328 10.08 2.85 -18.10
CA ARG A 328 9.75 1.44 -17.84
C ARG A 328 10.96 0.74 -17.22
N PRO A 329 10.86 0.39 -15.92
CA PRO A 329 11.92 -0.33 -15.23
C PRO A 329 12.06 -1.78 -15.70
N PHE A 330 10.93 -2.43 -15.99
CA PHE A 330 10.88 -3.86 -16.36
C PHE A 330 10.48 -4.00 -17.84
N VAL A 331 11.45 -4.31 -18.69
CA VAL A 331 11.26 -4.39 -20.16
C VAL A 331 10.95 -5.79 -20.61
#